data_b8b5b7eb13402cb682fa9d27b4456d4b
#
_entry.id   b8b5b7eb13402cb682fa9d27b4456d4b
#
_cell.length_a   1.000
_cell.length_b   1.000
_cell.length_c   1.000
_cell.angle_alpha   90.00
_cell.angle_beta   90.00
_cell.angle_gamma   90.00
#
_symmetry.space_group_name_H-M   'P 1'
#
loop_
_entity.id
_entity.type
_entity.pdbx_description
1 polymer ?
#
loop_
_entity_poly.entity_id
_entity_poly.type
_entity_poly.pdbx_seq_one_letter_code
_entity_poly.pdbx_strand_id
1 'polypeptide(L)'
;MHALLATRLKNKRRELGWSQKELAEGICQQTQISRMEQGKYMPGADLLYKLSEKMGLNMDYFFSGEISKEFLGLSAFKRLSETLLENQDYASLKYAFEGERKQQISLSFDEKIYLDWIDAVLTYQCEHQLKLAISKIENILSRISIDKVDYLYILNTLLIFLGYDEDKEKFEQLYNQVSIALSKIDTSVREQIELYIKIKYNYCYTFGNRKRWTSPERYY
;
A
#
# COMPACT_ATOMS: atom_id res chain seq x y z
N MET A 1 13.93 4.29 -18.67
CA MET A 1 14.90 3.58 -17.80
C MET A 1 16.35 3.85 -18.19
N HIS A 2 16.81 3.62 -19.45
CA HIS A 2 18.20 3.91 -19.88
C HIS A 2 18.66 5.36 -19.65
N ALA A 3 17.84 6.34 -20.01
CA ALA A 3 18.18 7.77 -19.88
C ALA A 3 18.35 8.20 -18.42
N LEU A 4 17.58 7.63 -17.50
CA LEU A 4 17.63 7.94 -16.09
C LEU A 4 18.91 7.42 -15.43
N LEU A 5 19.24 6.14 -15.64
CA LEU A 5 20.49 5.56 -15.17
C LEU A 5 21.69 6.34 -15.70
N ALA A 6 21.69 6.68 -17.01
CA ALA A 6 22.74 7.45 -17.65
C ALA A 6 22.97 8.82 -16.96
N THR A 7 21.89 9.54 -16.73
CA THR A 7 21.94 10.87 -16.08
C THR A 7 22.47 10.76 -14.64
N ARG A 8 21.99 9.79 -13.87
CA ARG A 8 22.38 9.60 -12.47
C ARG A 8 23.82 9.15 -12.31
N LEU A 9 24.24 8.18 -13.10
CA LEU A 9 25.62 7.73 -13.11
C LEU A 9 26.58 8.91 -13.37
N LYS A 10 26.27 9.70 -14.41
CA LYS A 10 27.05 10.88 -14.77
C LYS A 10 27.05 11.95 -13.67
N ASN A 11 25.88 12.26 -13.10
CA ASN A 11 25.77 13.29 -12.07
C ASN A 11 26.51 12.90 -10.80
N LYS A 12 26.31 11.66 -10.32
CA LYS A 12 26.97 11.18 -9.10
C LYS A 12 28.48 11.09 -9.26
N ARG A 13 28.96 10.60 -10.40
CA ARG A 13 30.40 10.60 -10.70
C ARG A 13 30.99 12.01 -10.63
N ARG A 14 30.30 13.01 -11.23
CA ARG A 14 30.73 14.41 -11.20
C ARG A 14 30.69 15.02 -9.80
N GLU A 15 29.67 14.69 -9.04
CA GLU A 15 29.54 15.09 -7.63
C GLU A 15 30.73 14.59 -6.80
N LEU A 16 31.19 13.36 -7.06
CA LEU A 16 32.37 12.77 -6.44
C LEU A 16 33.71 13.30 -7.01
N GLY A 17 33.66 14.16 -8.04
CA GLY A 17 34.86 14.72 -8.69
C GLY A 17 35.61 13.73 -9.57
N TRP A 18 35.06 12.56 -9.91
CA TRP A 18 35.73 11.52 -10.62
C TRP A 18 35.65 11.65 -12.15
N SER A 19 36.74 11.29 -12.84
CA SER A 19 36.73 11.06 -14.29
C SER A 19 36.06 9.72 -14.61
N GLN A 20 35.67 9.52 -15.87
CA GLN A 20 35.11 8.22 -16.31
C GLN A 20 36.11 7.08 -16.14
N LYS A 21 37.45 7.39 -16.26
CA LYS A 21 38.52 6.43 -16.07
C LYS A 21 38.64 5.99 -14.62
N GLU A 22 38.58 6.92 -13.67
CA GLU A 22 38.61 6.63 -12.23
C GLU A 22 37.39 5.82 -11.78
N LEU A 23 36.21 6.13 -12.31
CA LEU A 23 35.02 5.33 -12.02
C LEU A 23 35.16 3.89 -12.57
N ALA A 24 35.72 3.72 -13.75
CA ALA A 24 35.90 2.42 -14.41
C ALA A 24 36.97 1.55 -13.77
N GLU A 25 37.94 2.14 -13.09
CA GLU A 25 39.12 1.47 -12.56
C GLU A 25 38.77 0.31 -11.62
N GLY A 26 39.29 -0.87 -11.91
CA GLY A 26 39.04 -2.10 -11.14
C GLY A 26 37.69 -2.77 -11.43
N ILE A 27 36.83 -2.18 -12.27
CA ILE A 27 35.48 -2.68 -12.52
C ILE A 27 35.25 -3.01 -14.00
N CYS A 28 35.55 -2.06 -14.90
CA CYS A 28 35.26 -2.21 -16.32
C CYS A 28 36.13 -1.28 -17.18
N GLN A 29 35.88 -1.26 -18.48
CA GLN A 29 36.57 -0.31 -19.38
C GLN A 29 35.90 1.07 -19.33
N GLN A 30 36.70 2.15 -19.42
CA GLN A 30 36.20 3.53 -19.47
C GLN A 30 35.16 3.75 -20.59
N THR A 31 35.34 3.06 -21.72
CA THR A 31 34.35 3.12 -22.83
C THR A 31 33.00 2.61 -22.47
N GLN A 32 32.88 1.65 -21.54
CA GLN A 32 31.58 1.17 -21.03
C GLN A 32 30.91 2.25 -20.17
N ILE A 33 31.66 2.92 -19.28
CA ILE A 33 31.13 4.06 -18.51
C ILE A 33 30.61 5.16 -19.45
N SER A 34 31.44 5.51 -20.46
CA SER A 34 31.02 6.53 -21.45
C SER A 34 29.74 6.17 -22.17
N ARG A 35 29.58 4.90 -22.60
CA ARG A 35 28.33 4.43 -23.27
C ARG A 35 27.14 4.35 -22.32
N MET A 36 27.36 4.00 -21.06
CA MET A 36 26.32 4.05 -20.02
C MET A 36 25.81 5.50 -19.80
N GLU A 37 26.75 6.46 -19.63
CA GLU A 37 26.42 7.87 -19.45
C GLU A 37 25.76 8.52 -20.66
N GLN A 38 25.90 7.94 -21.85
CA GLN A 38 25.20 8.33 -23.06
C GLN A 38 23.85 7.62 -23.26
N GLY A 39 23.47 6.71 -22.36
CA GLY A 39 22.27 5.90 -22.51
C GLY A 39 22.32 4.83 -23.61
N LYS A 40 23.53 4.57 -24.15
CA LYS A 40 23.75 3.64 -25.27
C LYS A 40 24.08 2.20 -24.82
N TYR A 41 24.26 2.00 -23.52
CA TYR A 41 24.56 0.68 -22.94
C TYR A 41 23.93 0.56 -21.57
N MET A 42 23.21 -0.56 -21.38
CA MET A 42 22.63 -0.92 -20.07
C MET A 42 23.54 -1.97 -19.41
N PRO A 43 24.10 -1.68 -18.22
CA PRO A 43 24.94 -2.64 -17.51
C PRO A 43 24.10 -3.81 -16.99
N GLY A 44 24.70 -4.99 -16.90
CA GLY A 44 24.14 -6.09 -16.12
C GLY A 44 24.20 -5.80 -14.63
N ALA A 45 23.45 -6.57 -13.84
CA ALA A 45 23.31 -6.37 -12.39
C ALA A 45 24.67 -6.40 -11.64
N ASP A 46 25.58 -7.31 -12.00
CA ASP A 46 26.91 -7.41 -11.39
C ASP A 46 27.76 -6.15 -11.62
N LEU A 47 27.78 -5.62 -12.85
CA LEU A 47 28.51 -4.40 -13.16
C LEU A 47 27.94 -3.20 -12.43
N LEU A 48 26.61 -3.11 -12.37
CA LEU A 48 25.94 -2.00 -11.69
C LEU A 48 26.14 -2.07 -10.17
N TYR A 49 26.14 -3.26 -9.60
CA TYR A 49 26.42 -3.48 -8.18
C TYR A 49 27.84 -2.98 -7.81
N LYS A 50 28.85 -3.38 -8.58
CA LYS A 50 30.24 -2.93 -8.36
C LYS A 50 30.40 -1.41 -8.49
N LEU A 51 29.69 -0.80 -9.42
CA LEU A 51 29.67 0.66 -9.56
C LEU A 51 29.00 1.33 -8.37
N SER A 52 27.89 0.77 -7.89
CA SER A 52 27.18 1.31 -6.70
C SER A 52 28.05 1.23 -5.46
N GLU A 53 28.71 0.10 -5.21
CA GLU A 53 29.64 -0.05 -4.08
C GLU A 53 30.78 0.97 -4.14
N LYS A 54 31.43 1.10 -5.30
CA LYS A 54 32.53 2.06 -5.48
C LYS A 54 32.09 3.50 -5.22
N MET A 55 30.86 3.85 -5.58
CA MET A 55 30.29 5.19 -5.38
C MET A 55 29.63 5.38 -4.00
N GLY A 56 29.66 4.35 -3.13
CA GLY A 56 29.02 4.41 -1.81
C GLY A 56 27.49 4.53 -1.87
N LEU A 57 26.86 3.90 -2.85
CA LEU A 57 25.42 4.00 -3.11
C LEU A 57 24.74 2.64 -2.97
N ASN A 58 23.43 2.65 -2.66
CA ASN A 58 22.58 1.50 -2.90
C ASN A 58 22.23 1.40 -4.40
N MET A 59 22.10 0.19 -4.94
CA MET A 59 21.69 -0.03 -6.34
C MET A 59 20.40 0.69 -6.70
N ASP A 60 19.48 0.80 -5.76
CA ASP A 60 18.21 1.51 -5.92
C ASP A 60 18.39 2.97 -6.38
N TYR A 61 19.53 3.60 -6.06
CA TYR A 61 19.85 4.95 -6.53
C TYR A 61 19.77 5.09 -8.05
N PHE A 62 20.16 4.08 -8.81
CA PHE A 62 20.15 4.13 -10.28
C PHE A 62 18.79 3.88 -10.89
N PHE A 63 17.89 3.18 -10.17
CA PHE A 63 16.58 2.77 -10.65
C PHE A 63 15.45 3.56 -9.99
N SER A 64 15.69 4.06 -8.78
CA SER A 64 14.79 5.03 -8.21
C SER A 64 14.82 6.20 -9.18
N GLY A 65 13.96 6.16 -10.24
CA GLY A 65 13.54 7.32 -10.96
C GLY A 65 13.45 8.47 -9.96
N GLU A 66 13.22 9.68 -10.32
CA GLU A 66 12.37 10.46 -9.47
C GLU A 66 11.15 9.58 -9.27
N ILE A 67 11.28 8.67 -8.31
CA ILE A 67 10.15 8.28 -7.52
C ILE A 67 9.85 9.66 -7.00
N SER A 68 9.02 10.36 -7.72
CA SER A 68 8.49 11.63 -7.30
C SER A 68 8.18 11.38 -5.83
N LYS A 69 8.41 12.32 -4.96
CA LYS A 69 7.93 12.23 -3.57
C LYS A 69 6.51 11.66 -3.54
N GLU A 70 5.76 11.83 -4.63
CA GLU A 70 4.49 11.24 -5.01
C GLU A 70 4.46 9.71 -4.96
N PHE A 71 5.46 9.01 -5.50
CA PHE A 71 5.44 7.53 -5.58
C PHE A 71 5.98 6.87 -4.31
N LEU A 72 6.88 7.52 -3.59
CA LEU A 72 7.36 7.07 -2.28
C LEU A 72 6.38 7.41 -1.15
N GLY A 73 5.66 8.53 -1.27
CA GLY A 73 4.76 9.04 -0.24
C GLY A 73 3.70 8.01 0.12
N LEU A 74 2.86 7.59 -0.83
CA LEU A 74 1.75 6.70 -0.50
C LEU A 74 2.20 5.25 -0.24
N SER A 75 3.27 4.77 -0.86
CA SER A 75 3.81 3.44 -0.57
C SER A 75 4.39 3.34 0.85
N ALA A 76 5.02 4.39 1.33
CA ALA A 76 5.49 4.48 2.70
C ALA A 76 4.31 4.58 3.69
N PHE A 77 3.32 5.42 3.35
CA PHE A 77 2.09 5.55 4.13
C PHE A 77 1.30 4.23 4.17
N LYS A 78 1.17 3.50 3.07
CA LYS A 78 0.50 2.19 3.04
C LYS A 78 1.12 1.22 4.04
N ARG A 79 2.43 1.03 3.99
CA ARG A 79 3.15 0.14 4.93
C ARG A 79 2.99 0.58 6.39
N LEU A 80 3.08 1.88 6.65
CA LEU A 80 2.89 2.43 7.99
C LEU A 80 1.45 2.20 8.47
N SER A 81 0.46 2.51 7.63
CA SER A 81 -0.95 2.37 7.98
C SER A 81 -1.36 0.91 8.20
N GLU A 82 -0.82 -0.05 7.44
CA GLU A 82 -1.01 -1.49 7.67
C GLU A 82 -0.54 -1.89 9.08
N THR A 83 0.68 -1.48 9.46
CA THR A 83 1.23 -1.75 10.80
C THR A 83 0.39 -1.09 11.90
N LEU A 84 -0.07 0.14 11.69
CA LEU A 84 -0.88 0.86 12.68
C LEU A 84 -2.29 0.26 12.82
N LEU A 85 -2.87 -0.20 11.71
CA LEU A 85 -4.16 -0.92 11.72
C LEU A 85 -4.06 -2.25 12.47
N GLU A 86 -2.97 -3.01 12.24
CA GLU A 86 -2.73 -4.29 12.94
C GLU A 86 -2.57 -4.08 14.45
N ASN A 87 -1.89 -3.01 14.84
CA ASN A 87 -1.70 -2.65 16.25
C ASN A 87 -2.88 -1.88 16.86
N GLN A 88 -3.93 -1.58 16.09
CA GLN A 88 -5.08 -0.77 16.50
C GLN A 88 -4.70 0.64 16.99
N ASP A 89 -3.55 1.16 16.53
CA ASP A 89 -3.10 2.51 16.86
C ASP A 89 -3.72 3.56 15.93
N TYR A 90 -5.00 3.81 16.15
CA TYR A 90 -5.77 4.74 15.33
C TYR A 90 -5.39 6.21 15.54
N ALA A 91 -4.81 6.55 16.68
CA ALA A 91 -4.34 7.91 16.95
C ALA A 91 -3.13 8.26 16.06
N SER A 92 -2.13 7.38 16.01
CA SER A 92 -0.98 7.53 15.12
C SER A 92 -1.38 7.45 13.65
N LEU A 93 -2.34 6.58 13.30
CA LEU A 93 -2.88 6.47 11.96
C LEU A 93 -3.55 7.78 11.51
N LYS A 94 -4.34 8.41 12.36
CA LYS A 94 -4.99 9.71 12.08
C LYS A 94 -3.96 10.79 11.82
N TYR A 95 -2.93 10.88 12.66
CA TYR A 95 -1.85 11.85 12.49
C TYR A 95 -1.11 11.66 11.15
N ALA A 96 -0.73 10.42 10.83
CA ALA A 96 -0.06 10.10 9.58
C ALA A 96 -0.95 10.40 8.35
N PHE A 97 -2.24 10.07 8.43
CA PHE A 97 -3.22 10.34 7.37
C PHE A 97 -3.43 11.83 7.11
N GLU A 98 -3.52 12.64 8.17
CA GLU A 98 -3.63 14.10 8.04
C GLU A 98 -2.39 14.73 7.41
N GLY A 99 -1.21 14.18 7.72
CA GLY A 99 0.05 14.55 7.07
C GLY A 99 0.04 14.27 5.58
N GLU A 100 -0.42 13.07 5.18
CA GLU A 100 -0.49 12.65 3.78
C GLU A 100 -1.49 13.48 2.97
N ARG A 101 -2.67 13.76 3.52
CA ARG A 101 -3.70 14.59 2.86
C ARG A 101 -3.28 16.03 2.60
N LYS A 102 -2.34 16.58 3.37
CA LYS A 102 -1.80 17.94 3.15
C LYS A 102 -0.83 18.01 1.98
N GLN A 103 -0.29 16.88 1.55
CA GLN A 103 0.59 16.83 0.38
C GLN A 103 -0.29 16.89 -0.87
N GLN A 104 -0.14 17.96 -1.66
CA GLN A 104 -0.84 18.11 -2.95
C GLN A 104 -0.16 17.25 -4.00
N ILE A 105 -0.44 15.94 -3.98
CA ILE A 105 0.14 14.97 -4.91
C ILE A 105 -0.91 14.52 -5.91
N SER A 106 -0.49 14.28 -7.16
CA SER A 106 -1.34 13.67 -8.17
C SER A 106 -1.50 12.17 -7.87
N LEU A 107 -2.56 11.81 -7.14
CA LEU A 107 -2.86 10.43 -6.77
C LEU A 107 -3.54 9.68 -7.92
N SER A 108 -3.13 8.44 -8.14
CA SER A 108 -3.84 7.48 -8.99
C SER A 108 -5.23 7.16 -8.44
N PHE A 109 -6.07 6.50 -9.25
CA PHE A 109 -7.39 6.08 -8.79
C PHE A 109 -7.30 5.12 -7.58
N ASP A 110 -6.41 4.11 -7.65
CA ASP A 110 -6.27 3.12 -6.58
C ASP A 110 -5.71 3.72 -5.28
N GLU A 111 -4.85 4.73 -5.38
CA GLU A 111 -4.36 5.48 -4.22
C GLU A 111 -5.45 6.32 -3.55
N LYS A 112 -6.32 6.94 -4.35
CA LYS A 112 -7.49 7.66 -3.82
C LYS A 112 -8.44 6.71 -3.09
N ILE A 113 -8.72 5.53 -3.66
CA ILE A 113 -9.54 4.49 -3.03
C ILE A 113 -8.94 4.08 -1.69
N TYR A 114 -7.61 3.89 -1.62
CA TYR A 114 -6.95 3.52 -0.38
C TYR A 114 -7.10 4.61 0.69
N LEU A 115 -6.88 5.86 0.36
CA LEU A 115 -7.05 6.98 1.30
C LEU A 115 -8.51 7.15 1.74
N ASP A 116 -9.47 7.01 0.82
CA ASP A 116 -10.90 7.05 1.14
C ASP A 116 -11.27 5.93 2.12
N TRP A 117 -10.66 4.73 1.96
CA TRP A 117 -10.86 3.62 2.88
C TRP A 117 -10.30 3.91 4.28
N ILE A 118 -9.06 4.44 4.38
CA ILE A 118 -8.48 4.85 5.68
C ILE A 118 -9.34 5.94 6.33
N ASP A 119 -9.82 6.91 5.57
CA ASP A 119 -10.74 7.95 6.07
C ASP A 119 -12.04 7.36 6.66
N ALA A 120 -12.61 6.36 6.01
CA ALA A 120 -13.79 5.66 6.53
C ALA A 120 -13.49 4.91 7.84
N VAL A 121 -12.33 4.24 7.94
CA VAL A 121 -11.91 3.56 9.16
C VAL A 121 -11.73 4.57 10.31
N LEU A 122 -11.06 5.69 10.06
CA LEU A 122 -10.83 6.74 11.05
C LEU A 122 -12.14 7.44 11.48
N THR A 123 -13.08 7.61 10.55
CA THR A 123 -14.43 8.15 10.85
C THR A 123 -15.15 7.30 11.89
N TYR A 124 -15.00 5.98 11.85
CA TYR A 124 -15.56 5.11 12.88
C TYR A 124 -14.71 5.10 14.16
N GLN A 125 -13.41 4.79 14.02
CA GLN A 125 -12.55 4.51 15.17
C GLN A 125 -12.23 5.75 16.02
N CYS A 126 -12.08 6.92 15.40
CA CYS A 126 -11.73 8.16 16.09
C CYS A 126 -12.90 9.11 16.32
N GLU A 127 -13.90 9.07 15.45
CA GLU A 127 -15.04 10.02 15.49
C GLU A 127 -16.35 9.36 15.94
N HIS A 128 -16.35 8.02 16.07
CA HIS A 128 -17.51 7.21 16.47
C HIS A 128 -18.76 7.39 15.59
N GLN A 129 -18.56 7.76 14.32
CA GLN A 129 -19.63 8.01 13.35
C GLN A 129 -19.89 6.79 12.47
N LEU A 130 -20.41 5.70 13.06
CA LEU A 130 -20.60 4.42 12.38
C LEU A 130 -21.38 4.52 11.07
N LYS A 131 -22.53 5.20 11.08
CA LYS A 131 -23.38 5.32 9.87
C LYS A 131 -22.69 6.07 8.74
N LEU A 132 -21.93 7.11 9.08
CA LEU A 132 -21.12 7.84 8.08
C LEU A 132 -19.99 6.97 7.54
N ALA A 133 -19.31 6.21 8.38
CA ALA A 133 -18.26 5.28 7.96
C ALA A 133 -18.82 4.21 7.02
N ILE A 134 -19.98 3.62 7.32
CA ILE A 134 -20.68 2.68 6.44
C ILE A 134 -20.96 3.33 5.08
N SER A 135 -21.55 4.52 5.05
CA SER A 135 -21.86 5.23 3.81
C SER A 135 -20.60 5.52 2.97
N LYS A 136 -19.48 5.89 3.61
CA LYS A 136 -18.21 6.08 2.92
C LYS A 136 -17.71 4.78 2.27
N ILE A 137 -17.75 3.65 2.98
CA ILE A 137 -17.33 2.35 2.44
C ILE A 137 -18.23 1.92 1.27
N GLU A 138 -19.55 2.09 1.38
CA GLU A 138 -20.48 1.77 0.28
C GLU A 138 -20.20 2.61 -0.97
N ASN A 139 -19.91 3.89 -0.79
CA ASN A 139 -19.50 4.76 -1.90
C ASN A 139 -18.20 4.26 -2.56
N ILE A 140 -17.20 3.82 -1.78
CA ILE A 140 -15.97 3.25 -2.33
C ILE A 140 -16.29 1.99 -3.14
N LEU A 141 -17.06 1.05 -2.58
CA LEU A 141 -17.40 -0.22 -3.23
C LEU A 141 -18.18 -0.03 -4.54
N SER A 142 -18.98 1.04 -4.65
CA SER A 142 -19.68 1.37 -5.90
C SER A 142 -18.76 1.84 -7.04
N ARG A 143 -17.52 2.22 -6.73
CA ARG A 143 -16.54 2.76 -7.70
C ARG A 143 -15.47 1.76 -8.12
N ILE A 144 -15.34 0.64 -7.42
CA ILE A 144 -14.30 -0.36 -7.67
C ILE A 144 -14.87 -1.66 -8.22
N SER A 145 -14.07 -2.37 -9.03
CA SER A 145 -14.48 -3.66 -9.58
C SER A 145 -14.33 -4.79 -8.56
N ILE A 146 -15.28 -5.73 -8.60
CA ILE A 146 -15.31 -6.95 -7.76
C ILE A 146 -14.06 -7.83 -7.92
N ASP A 147 -13.38 -7.75 -9.07
CA ASP A 147 -12.24 -8.61 -9.37
C ASP A 147 -10.93 -8.13 -8.72
N LYS A 148 -10.93 -6.94 -8.09
CA LYS A 148 -9.76 -6.42 -7.40
C LYS A 148 -9.63 -7.02 -6.00
N VAL A 149 -8.41 -7.35 -5.58
CA VAL A 149 -8.12 -7.84 -4.22
C VAL A 149 -8.53 -6.79 -3.17
N ASP A 150 -8.30 -5.52 -3.45
CA ASP A 150 -8.70 -4.40 -2.57
C ASP A 150 -10.20 -4.38 -2.28
N TYR A 151 -11.04 -4.84 -3.24
CA TYR A 151 -12.48 -4.96 -3.05
C TYR A 151 -12.83 -5.85 -1.85
N LEU A 152 -12.17 -6.98 -1.70
CA LEU A 152 -12.42 -7.90 -0.58
C LEU A 152 -11.98 -7.33 0.77
N TYR A 153 -10.87 -6.59 0.82
CA TYR A 153 -10.44 -5.90 2.04
C TYR A 153 -11.44 -4.84 2.49
N ILE A 154 -11.93 -4.04 1.54
CA ILE A 154 -12.91 -2.98 1.80
C ILE A 154 -14.27 -3.59 2.18
N LEU A 155 -14.68 -4.67 1.51
CA LEU A 155 -15.90 -5.40 1.81
C LEU A 155 -15.86 -6.03 3.21
N ASN A 156 -14.69 -6.54 3.64
CA ASN A 156 -14.49 -7.03 5.00
C ASN A 156 -14.65 -5.91 6.03
N THR A 157 -14.18 -4.70 5.74
CA THR A 157 -14.37 -3.54 6.62
C THR A 157 -15.85 -3.20 6.75
N LEU A 158 -16.62 -3.22 5.65
CA LEU A 158 -18.07 -3.02 5.67
C LEU A 158 -18.75 -4.10 6.52
N LEU A 159 -18.35 -5.36 6.38
CA LEU A 159 -18.88 -6.46 7.17
C LEU A 159 -18.68 -6.24 8.68
N ILE A 160 -17.50 -5.77 9.09
CA ILE A 160 -17.21 -5.43 10.48
C ILE A 160 -18.11 -4.29 10.94
N PHE A 161 -18.24 -3.22 10.17
CA PHE A 161 -19.05 -2.05 10.53
C PHE A 161 -20.54 -2.41 10.64
N LEU A 162 -21.09 -3.17 9.69
CA LEU A 162 -22.47 -3.66 9.78
C LEU A 162 -22.66 -4.65 10.93
N GLY A 163 -21.59 -5.26 11.39
CA GLY A 163 -21.62 -6.07 12.61
C GLY A 163 -21.93 -5.25 13.85
N TYR A 164 -21.52 -4.01 13.90
CA TYR A 164 -21.84 -3.06 14.97
C TYR A 164 -23.14 -2.29 14.73
N ASP A 165 -23.70 -2.35 13.52
CA ASP A 165 -25.01 -1.78 13.23
C ASP A 165 -26.14 -2.77 13.60
N GLU A 166 -27.32 -2.26 13.93
CA GLU A 166 -28.49 -3.08 14.28
C GLU A 166 -29.16 -3.73 13.07
N ASP A 167 -28.81 -3.33 11.85
CA ASP A 167 -29.37 -3.83 10.60
C ASP A 167 -28.86 -5.25 10.28
N LYS A 168 -29.62 -6.25 10.76
CA LYS A 168 -29.31 -7.66 10.54
C LYS A 168 -29.49 -8.09 9.08
N GLU A 169 -30.49 -7.57 8.42
CA GLU A 169 -30.82 -7.96 7.04
C GLU A 169 -29.70 -7.53 6.09
N LYS A 170 -29.23 -6.31 6.22
CA LYS A 170 -28.12 -5.77 5.43
C LYS A 170 -26.83 -6.54 5.67
N PHE A 171 -26.55 -6.93 6.91
CA PHE A 171 -25.39 -7.75 7.25
C PHE A 171 -25.45 -9.13 6.58
N GLU A 172 -26.59 -9.83 6.61
CA GLU A 172 -26.78 -11.14 5.99
C GLU A 172 -26.67 -11.07 4.46
N GLN A 173 -27.26 -10.05 3.84
CA GLN A 173 -27.16 -9.80 2.41
C GLN A 173 -25.70 -9.59 1.98
N LEU A 174 -24.96 -8.76 2.75
CA LEU A 174 -23.54 -8.52 2.50
C LEU A 174 -22.72 -9.79 2.65
N TYR A 175 -22.97 -10.59 3.69
CA TYR A 175 -22.25 -11.85 3.89
C TYR A 175 -22.44 -12.83 2.72
N ASN A 176 -23.63 -12.89 2.14
CA ASN A 176 -23.89 -13.70 0.97
C ASN A 176 -23.03 -13.25 -0.24
N GLN A 177 -22.91 -11.93 -0.46
CA GLN A 177 -22.02 -11.37 -1.49
C GLN A 177 -20.54 -11.70 -1.20
N VAL A 178 -20.11 -11.55 0.04
CA VAL A 178 -18.75 -11.93 0.48
C VAL A 178 -18.49 -13.41 0.22
N SER A 179 -19.44 -14.28 0.56
CA SER A 179 -19.28 -15.73 0.37
C SER A 179 -19.12 -16.11 -1.12
N ILE A 180 -19.82 -15.43 -2.02
CA ILE A 180 -19.66 -15.62 -3.46
C ILE A 180 -18.28 -15.14 -3.93
N ALA A 181 -17.82 -13.98 -3.43
CA ALA A 181 -16.49 -13.47 -3.77
C ALA A 181 -15.38 -14.38 -3.23
N LEU A 182 -15.53 -14.91 -2.00
CA LEU A 182 -14.60 -15.85 -1.39
C LEU A 182 -14.50 -17.19 -2.14
N SER A 183 -15.55 -17.62 -2.81
CA SER A 183 -15.52 -18.87 -3.61
C SER A 183 -14.59 -18.79 -4.83
N LYS A 184 -14.21 -17.58 -5.24
CA LYS A 184 -13.30 -17.31 -6.37
C LYS A 184 -11.84 -17.13 -5.96
N ILE A 185 -11.53 -17.17 -4.65
CA ILE A 185 -10.18 -17.00 -4.13
C ILE A 185 -9.33 -18.21 -4.49
N ASP A 186 -8.11 -17.93 -4.98
CA ASP A 186 -7.09 -18.96 -5.16
C ASP A 186 -6.38 -19.25 -3.83
N THR A 187 -6.76 -20.36 -3.19
CA THR A 187 -6.20 -20.78 -1.92
C THR A 187 -4.76 -21.33 -2.02
N SER A 188 -4.18 -21.40 -3.21
CA SER A 188 -2.74 -21.68 -3.37
C SER A 188 -1.88 -20.44 -3.14
N VAL A 189 -2.46 -19.23 -3.21
CA VAL A 189 -1.78 -17.96 -2.97
C VAL A 189 -1.89 -17.58 -1.49
N ARG A 190 -0.75 -17.46 -0.83
CA ARG A 190 -0.67 -17.22 0.63
C ARG A 190 -1.47 -16.00 1.08
N GLU A 191 -1.32 -14.87 0.40
CA GLU A 191 -2.02 -13.63 0.75
C GLU A 191 -3.55 -13.77 0.63
N GLN A 192 -4.01 -14.53 -0.35
CA GLN A 192 -5.44 -14.76 -0.55
C GLN A 192 -6.03 -15.70 0.50
N ILE A 193 -5.30 -16.72 0.95
CA ILE A 193 -5.77 -17.58 2.03
C ILE A 193 -5.79 -16.85 3.37
N GLU A 194 -4.81 -15.98 3.64
CA GLU A 194 -4.80 -15.15 4.85
C GLU A 194 -6.02 -14.22 4.90
N LEU A 195 -6.35 -13.58 3.78
CA LEU A 195 -7.56 -12.75 3.65
C LEU A 195 -8.84 -13.58 3.83
N TYR A 196 -8.91 -14.77 3.23
CA TYR A 196 -10.05 -15.69 3.40
C TYR A 196 -10.26 -16.02 4.89
N ILE A 197 -9.21 -16.41 5.60
CA ILE A 197 -9.28 -16.75 7.03
C ILE A 197 -9.73 -15.52 7.84
N LYS A 198 -9.17 -14.35 7.56
CA LYS A 198 -9.52 -13.10 8.25
C LYS A 198 -11.00 -12.73 8.08
N ILE A 199 -11.53 -12.84 6.87
CA ILE A 199 -12.96 -12.56 6.59
C ILE A 199 -13.87 -13.57 7.32
N LYS A 200 -13.54 -14.86 7.25
CA LYS A 200 -14.31 -15.89 7.96
C LYS A 200 -14.29 -15.73 9.47
N TYR A 201 -13.13 -15.38 10.03
CA TYR A 201 -13.00 -15.11 11.45
C TYR A 201 -13.85 -13.89 11.86
N ASN A 202 -13.77 -12.78 11.14
CA ASN A 202 -14.53 -11.58 11.43
C ASN A 202 -16.04 -11.82 11.35
N TYR A 203 -16.49 -12.61 10.36
CA TYR A 203 -17.90 -12.99 10.28
C TYR A 203 -18.34 -13.81 11.49
N CYS A 204 -17.60 -14.87 11.83
CA CYS A 204 -17.94 -15.73 12.97
C CYS A 204 -17.95 -14.95 14.29
N TYR A 205 -16.96 -14.08 14.49
CA TYR A 205 -16.87 -13.22 15.67
C TYR A 205 -18.03 -12.25 15.77
N THR A 206 -18.34 -11.55 14.68
CA THR A 206 -19.43 -10.58 14.61
C THR A 206 -20.80 -11.26 14.79
N PHE A 207 -21.03 -12.40 14.10
CA PHE A 207 -22.27 -13.16 14.20
C PHE A 207 -22.45 -13.80 15.59
N GLY A 208 -21.38 -14.33 16.18
CA GLY A 208 -21.41 -14.92 17.53
C GLY A 208 -21.67 -13.87 18.62
N ASN A 209 -21.10 -12.69 18.50
CA ASN A 209 -21.31 -11.60 19.44
C ASN A 209 -22.70 -11.00 19.34
N ARG A 210 -23.32 -10.94 18.16
CA ARG A 210 -24.74 -10.49 18.01
C ARG A 210 -25.71 -11.27 18.90
N LYS A 211 -25.46 -12.53 19.19
CA LYS A 211 -26.27 -13.30 20.15
C LYS A 211 -26.02 -12.92 21.62
N ARG A 212 -24.91 -12.24 21.93
CA ARG A 212 -24.56 -11.75 23.28
C ARG A 212 -24.92 -10.28 23.52
N TRP A 213 -25.22 -9.51 22.49
CA TRP A 213 -25.46 -8.05 22.56
C TRP A 213 -26.87 -7.68 23.02
N THR A 214 -27.60 -8.58 23.62
CA THR A 214 -28.80 -8.26 24.40
C THR A 214 -28.47 -7.78 25.82
N SER A 215 -27.19 -7.63 26.18
CA SER A 215 -26.73 -7.10 27.48
C SER A 215 -25.76 -5.93 27.25
N PRO A 216 -26.06 -4.70 27.75
CA PRO A 216 -25.26 -3.50 27.53
C PRO A 216 -23.94 -3.43 28.32
N GLU A 217 -23.52 -4.48 29.00
CA GLU A 217 -22.39 -4.45 29.90
C GLU A 217 -21.24 -5.34 29.41
N ARG A 218 -20.18 -4.73 28.91
CA ARG A 218 -18.78 -5.13 28.90
C ARG A 218 -18.04 -4.80 27.60
N TYR A 219 -17.46 -3.62 27.56
CA TYR A 219 -16.13 -3.39 26.97
C TYR A 219 -15.56 -2.12 27.62
N TYR A 220 -14.83 -2.35 28.72
CA TYR A 220 -13.73 -1.52 29.20
C TYR A 220 -12.50 -2.41 29.25
#